data_cced288ca69df44192e5a44b51f81552
#
_entry.id   cced288ca69df44192e5a44b51f81552
#
_cell.length_a   1.000
_cell.length_b   1.000
_cell.length_c   1.000
_cell.angle_alpha   90.00
_cell.angle_beta   90.00
_cell.angle_gamma   90.00
#
_symmetry.space_group_name_H-M   'P 1'
#
loop_
_entity.id
_entity.type
_entity.pdbx_description
1 polymer ?
#
loop_
_entity_poly.entity_id
_entity_poly.type
_entity_poly.pdbx_seq_one_letter_code
_entity_poly.pdbx_strand_id
1 'polypeptide(L)'
;MCIRDSLIFHRVREGGRHTLLPRELHELMRHLGLRPVDGRITHSLEEAQQAARELGWPVAIKASSTALGSRSASGLVFLNLDSAEALADAWKELTTNWAENSPWSQPDGVLVESMSQHAFERELRLGIRLDPVLGPVVEFGGAGLASTLYNDLSVALVPLSQDEAESLAHAPRYAQTLDAYRGLPPINWDELTDALGRLGDLAAALPALRSLRLEPVVPVSYTHLTLPT
;
A
#
# COMPACT_ATOMS: atom_id res chain seq x y z
N MET A 1 -14.71 12.62 7.09
CA MET A 1 -15.00 11.22 6.63
C MET A 1 -16.08 11.23 5.58
N CYS A 2 -15.84 10.66 4.40
CA CYS A 2 -16.87 10.48 3.38
C CYS A 2 -17.81 9.33 3.76
N ILE A 3 -19.11 9.43 3.44
CA ILE A 3 -20.09 8.34 3.65
C ILE A 3 -19.61 7.02 3.01
N ARG A 4 -18.84 7.11 1.93
CA ARG A 4 -18.28 5.94 1.21
C ARG A 4 -17.23 5.17 2.02
N ASP A 5 -16.41 5.86 2.83
CA ASP A 5 -15.40 5.19 3.68
C ASP A 5 -16.09 4.33 4.73
N SER A 6 -17.15 4.84 5.34
CA SER A 6 -17.96 4.10 6.30
C SER A 6 -18.56 2.81 5.70
N LEU A 7 -18.95 2.83 4.41
CA LEU A 7 -19.51 1.67 3.72
C LEU A 7 -18.48 0.56 3.49
N ILE A 8 -17.20 0.89 3.24
CA ILE A 8 -16.15 -0.12 3.11
C ILE A 8 -16.00 -0.87 4.43
N PHE A 9 -15.82 -0.16 5.53
CA PHE A 9 -15.64 -0.78 6.85
C PHE A 9 -16.90 -1.51 7.35
N HIS A 10 -18.09 -1.03 7.01
CA HIS A 10 -19.34 -1.70 7.30
C HIS A 10 -19.40 -3.07 6.60
N ARG A 11 -19.11 -3.13 5.30
CA ARG A 11 -19.05 -4.39 4.53
C ARG A 11 -18.07 -5.39 5.12
N VAL A 12 -16.89 -4.92 5.56
CA VAL A 12 -15.87 -5.77 6.20
C VAL A 12 -16.40 -6.38 7.48
N ARG A 13 -17.04 -5.58 8.33
CA ARG A 13 -17.60 -6.03 9.62
C ARG A 13 -18.79 -6.96 9.45
N GLU A 14 -19.72 -6.67 8.56
CA GLU A 14 -20.87 -7.54 8.25
C GLU A 14 -20.40 -8.91 7.72
N GLY A 15 -19.30 -8.92 6.93
CA GLY A 15 -18.67 -10.17 6.48
C GLY A 15 -17.86 -10.91 7.56
N GLY A 16 -17.89 -10.45 8.83
CA GLY A 16 -17.13 -11.05 9.93
C GLY A 16 -15.59 -10.94 9.75
N ARG A 17 -15.14 -10.04 8.89
CA ARG A 17 -13.71 -9.85 8.60
C ARG A 17 -13.12 -8.76 9.46
N HIS A 18 -11.80 -8.84 9.65
CA HIS A 18 -11.00 -7.85 10.37
C HIS A 18 -9.93 -7.21 9.48
N THR A 19 -9.88 -7.60 8.20
CA THR A 19 -8.87 -7.14 7.22
C THR A 19 -9.57 -6.74 5.92
N LEU A 20 -9.09 -5.67 5.31
CA LEU A 20 -9.51 -5.23 3.99
C LEU A 20 -8.98 -6.18 2.91
N LEU A 21 -9.80 -6.47 1.92
CA LEU A 21 -9.34 -7.08 0.67
C LEU A 21 -8.58 -6.04 -0.18
N PRO A 22 -7.68 -6.46 -1.09
CA PRO A 22 -6.95 -5.54 -1.96
C PRO A 22 -7.87 -4.56 -2.71
N ARG A 23 -9.00 -5.03 -3.22
CA ARG A 23 -9.98 -4.17 -3.90
C ARG A 23 -10.57 -3.08 -2.97
N GLU A 24 -10.88 -3.44 -1.73
CA GLU A 24 -11.40 -2.51 -0.73
C GLU A 24 -10.33 -1.49 -0.31
N LEU A 25 -9.07 -1.95 -0.21
CA LEU A 25 -7.93 -1.09 0.03
C LEU A 25 -7.74 -0.09 -1.13
N HIS A 26 -7.79 -0.53 -2.38
CA HIS A 26 -7.71 0.34 -3.55
C HIS A 26 -8.85 1.37 -3.60
N GLU A 27 -10.09 0.99 -3.21
CA GLU A 27 -11.21 1.91 -3.08
C GLU A 27 -10.92 2.98 -2.01
N LEU A 28 -10.44 2.56 -0.84
CA LEU A 28 -10.05 3.46 0.25
C LEU A 28 -8.93 4.42 -0.17
N MET A 29 -7.89 3.92 -0.86
CA MET A 29 -6.77 4.75 -1.33
C MET A 29 -7.23 5.86 -2.26
N ARG A 30 -8.15 5.57 -3.20
CA ARG A 30 -8.73 6.61 -4.09
C ARG A 30 -9.47 7.68 -3.29
N HIS A 31 -10.15 7.32 -2.20
CA HIS A 31 -10.79 8.28 -1.32
C HIS A 31 -9.78 9.14 -0.53
N LEU A 32 -8.60 8.57 -0.24
CA LEU A 32 -7.49 9.32 0.37
C LEU A 32 -6.73 10.20 -0.64
N GLY A 33 -7.14 10.21 -1.91
CA GLY A 33 -6.46 10.94 -2.98
C GLY A 33 -5.24 10.22 -3.53
N LEU A 34 -4.98 9.00 -3.09
CA LEU A 34 -3.89 8.18 -3.58
C LEU A 34 -4.33 7.38 -4.81
N ARG A 35 -3.42 7.16 -5.74
CA ARG A 35 -3.67 6.30 -6.91
C ARG A 35 -3.07 4.92 -6.67
N PRO A 36 -3.91 3.89 -6.47
CA PRO A 36 -3.41 2.52 -6.50
C PRO A 36 -2.91 2.19 -7.90
N VAL A 37 -1.89 1.35 -8.00
CA VAL A 37 -1.47 0.79 -9.29
C VAL A 37 -2.61 -0.03 -9.89
N ASP A 38 -2.62 -0.13 -11.21
CA ASP A 38 -3.59 -0.97 -11.90
C ASP A 38 -3.33 -2.43 -11.61
N GLY A 39 -4.38 -3.15 -11.24
CA GLY A 39 -4.29 -4.56 -10.89
C GLY A 39 -5.58 -5.32 -11.19
N ARG A 40 -5.43 -6.64 -11.30
CA ARG A 40 -6.53 -7.58 -11.55
C ARG A 40 -6.42 -8.77 -10.60
N ILE A 41 -7.53 -9.14 -9.96
CA ILE A 41 -7.64 -10.42 -9.25
C ILE A 41 -7.89 -11.50 -10.28
N THR A 42 -7.13 -12.57 -10.21
CA THR A 42 -7.16 -13.71 -11.14
C THR A 42 -7.23 -15.02 -10.36
N HIS A 43 -7.84 -16.03 -10.96
CA HIS A 43 -8.07 -17.33 -10.31
C HIS A 43 -7.40 -18.48 -11.07
N SER A 44 -6.77 -18.19 -12.20
CA SER A 44 -6.00 -19.16 -12.98
C SER A 44 -4.76 -18.51 -13.59
N LEU A 45 -3.79 -19.33 -14.00
CA LEU A 45 -2.60 -18.87 -14.70
C LEU A 45 -2.93 -18.17 -16.02
N GLU A 46 -3.93 -18.69 -16.74
CA GLU A 46 -4.38 -18.12 -18.02
C GLU A 46 -4.95 -16.71 -17.82
N GLU A 47 -5.77 -16.51 -16.78
CA GLU A 47 -6.28 -15.18 -16.39
C GLU A 47 -5.14 -14.25 -15.99
N ALA A 48 -4.15 -14.75 -15.23
CA ALA A 48 -3.00 -13.96 -14.82
C ALA A 48 -2.12 -13.52 -16.00
N GLN A 49 -1.88 -14.42 -16.95
CA GLN A 49 -1.15 -14.09 -18.18
C GLN A 49 -1.92 -13.09 -19.05
N GLN A 50 -3.25 -13.20 -19.11
CA GLN A 50 -4.07 -12.22 -19.83
C GLN A 50 -4.02 -10.87 -19.15
N ALA A 51 -4.16 -10.83 -17.82
CA ALA A 51 -4.04 -9.58 -17.04
C ALA A 51 -2.67 -8.91 -17.24
N ALA A 52 -1.58 -9.70 -17.22
CA ALA A 52 -0.23 -9.17 -17.42
C ALA A 52 -0.03 -8.57 -18.83
N ARG A 53 -0.63 -9.19 -19.87
CA ARG A 53 -0.60 -8.61 -21.23
C ARG A 53 -1.35 -7.28 -21.33
N GLU A 54 -2.46 -7.14 -20.58
CA GLU A 54 -3.26 -5.91 -20.56
C GLU A 54 -2.60 -4.79 -19.73
N LEU A 55 -1.97 -5.16 -18.61
CA LEU A 55 -1.29 -4.21 -17.71
C LEU A 55 0.06 -3.74 -18.24
N GLY A 56 0.71 -4.57 -19.07
CA GLY A 56 2.09 -4.36 -19.54
C GLY A 56 3.13 -4.90 -18.55
N TRP A 57 4.22 -5.40 -19.11
CA TRP A 57 5.34 -5.94 -18.34
C TRP A 57 6.30 -4.83 -17.87
N PRO A 58 6.99 -4.97 -16.73
CA PRO A 58 6.89 -6.06 -15.77
C PRO A 58 5.65 -5.97 -14.89
N VAL A 59 5.26 -7.11 -14.31
CA VAL A 59 4.18 -7.22 -13.34
C VAL A 59 4.66 -7.84 -12.03
N ALA A 60 3.85 -7.65 -10.98
CA ALA A 60 3.97 -8.38 -9.73
C ALA A 60 2.75 -9.28 -9.53
N ILE A 61 2.94 -10.41 -8.83
CA ILE A 61 1.84 -11.24 -8.36
C ILE A 61 1.87 -11.40 -6.85
N LYS A 62 0.69 -11.39 -6.24
CA LYS A 62 0.51 -11.57 -4.79
C LYS A 62 -0.67 -12.47 -4.51
N ALA A 63 -0.52 -13.39 -3.56
CA ALA A 63 -1.68 -14.11 -3.04
C ALA A 63 -2.60 -13.13 -2.30
N SER A 64 -3.89 -13.16 -2.66
CA SER A 64 -4.94 -12.38 -1.99
C SER A 64 -5.71 -13.30 -1.04
N SER A 65 -5.71 -13.00 0.26
CA SER A 65 -6.49 -13.74 1.24
C SER A 65 -6.76 -12.93 2.48
N THR A 66 -7.97 -13.11 3.00
CA THR A 66 -8.37 -12.58 4.31
C THR A 66 -7.85 -13.41 5.49
N ALA A 67 -7.39 -14.64 5.24
CA ALA A 67 -6.86 -15.56 6.25
C ALA A 67 -5.40 -15.29 6.58
N LEU A 68 -4.65 -14.63 5.70
CA LEU A 68 -3.24 -14.32 5.91
C LEU A 68 -3.10 -13.02 6.72
N GLY A 69 -2.65 -13.15 7.96
CA GLY A 69 -2.13 -12.00 8.70
C GLY A 69 -0.80 -11.50 8.10
N SER A 70 -0.38 -10.28 8.45
CA SER A 70 0.81 -9.59 7.92
C SER A 70 2.16 -10.36 8.10
N ARG A 71 2.18 -11.48 8.77
CA ARG A 71 3.39 -12.28 9.06
C ARG A 71 3.70 -13.39 8.05
N SER A 72 2.82 -13.67 7.11
CA SER A 72 2.96 -14.82 6.20
C SER A 72 3.42 -14.46 4.79
N ALA A 73 3.96 -13.27 4.57
CA ALA A 73 4.25 -12.76 3.23
C ALA A 73 5.50 -13.35 2.54
N SER A 74 6.31 -14.18 3.21
CA SER A 74 7.48 -14.78 2.55
C SER A 74 7.04 -15.87 1.56
N GLY A 75 7.36 -15.67 0.28
CA GLY A 75 7.06 -16.62 -0.79
C GLY A 75 5.65 -16.53 -1.38
N LEU A 76 4.86 -15.48 -1.03
CA LEU A 76 3.52 -15.23 -1.59
C LEU A 76 3.44 -13.93 -2.40
N VAL A 77 4.58 -13.30 -2.62
CA VAL A 77 4.74 -12.10 -3.45
C VAL A 77 5.94 -12.29 -4.36
N PHE A 78 5.74 -12.11 -5.65
CA PHE A 78 6.78 -12.17 -6.66
C PHE A 78 6.76 -10.87 -7.47
N LEU A 79 7.92 -10.27 -7.61
CA LEU A 79 8.12 -8.97 -8.24
C LEU A 79 8.95 -9.10 -9.52
N ASN A 80 8.91 -8.07 -10.36
CA ASN A 80 9.74 -7.96 -11.57
C ASN A 80 9.57 -9.12 -12.55
N LEU A 81 8.33 -9.61 -12.70
CA LEU A 81 8.02 -10.63 -13.69
C LEU A 81 7.89 -9.94 -15.06
N ASP A 82 8.83 -10.20 -15.93
CA ASP A 82 9.00 -9.52 -17.22
C ASP A 82 8.51 -10.33 -18.43
N SER A 83 8.08 -11.57 -18.19
CA SER A 83 7.65 -12.50 -19.23
C SER A 83 6.55 -13.45 -18.75
N ALA A 84 5.85 -14.07 -19.71
CA ALA A 84 4.83 -15.06 -19.43
C ALA A 84 5.41 -16.33 -18.78
N GLU A 85 6.65 -16.68 -19.11
CA GLU A 85 7.38 -17.80 -18.53
C GLU A 85 7.72 -17.51 -17.07
N ALA A 86 8.31 -16.33 -16.78
CA ALA A 86 8.62 -15.92 -15.41
C ALA A 86 7.35 -15.88 -14.53
N LEU A 87 6.23 -15.40 -15.09
CA LEU A 87 4.94 -15.40 -14.41
C LEU A 87 4.43 -16.81 -14.13
N ALA A 88 4.60 -17.75 -15.07
CA ALA A 88 4.16 -19.13 -14.88
C ALA A 88 4.97 -19.84 -13.79
N ASP A 89 6.28 -19.62 -13.73
CA ASP A 89 7.15 -20.17 -12.69
C ASP A 89 6.79 -19.59 -11.32
N ALA A 90 6.61 -18.26 -11.24
CA ALA A 90 6.19 -17.58 -10.02
C ALA A 90 4.80 -18.01 -9.53
N TRP A 91 3.86 -18.23 -10.45
CA TRP A 91 2.53 -18.75 -10.13
C TRP A 91 2.60 -20.14 -9.49
N LYS A 92 3.39 -21.04 -10.09
CA LYS A 92 3.60 -22.38 -9.56
C LYS A 92 4.22 -22.34 -8.16
N GLU A 93 5.23 -21.53 -7.96
CA GLU A 93 5.89 -21.36 -6.66
C GLU A 93 4.93 -20.76 -5.63
N LEU A 94 4.17 -19.69 -5.98
CA LEU A 94 3.19 -19.08 -5.12
C LEU A 94 2.12 -20.09 -4.66
N THR A 95 1.60 -20.90 -5.58
CA THR A 95 0.58 -21.90 -5.26
C THR A 95 1.13 -23.04 -4.39
N THR A 96 2.39 -23.42 -4.59
CA THR A 96 3.09 -24.40 -3.75
C THR A 96 3.29 -23.85 -2.33
N ASN A 97 3.84 -22.64 -2.23
CA ASN A 97 4.07 -21.96 -0.94
C ASN A 97 2.76 -21.71 -0.20
N TRP A 98 1.67 -21.41 -0.92
CA TRP A 98 0.35 -21.30 -0.31
C TRP A 98 -0.10 -22.62 0.31
N ALA A 99 -0.01 -23.71 -0.43
CA ALA A 99 -0.43 -25.03 0.05
C ALA A 99 0.37 -25.48 1.29
N GLU A 100 1.65 -25.13 1.36
CA GLU A 100 2.51 -25.44 2.51
C GLU A 100 2.17 -24.60 3.74
N ASN A 101 1.93 -23.28 3.56
CA ASN A 101 1.69 -22.35 4.67
C ASN A 101 0.22 -22.29 5.12
N SER A 102 -0.72 -22.69 4.27
CA SER A 102 -2.15 -22.61 4.51
C SER A 102 -2.92 -23.79 3.93
N PRO A 103 -2.61 -25.02 4.37
CA PRO A 103 -3.16 -26.26 3.74
C PRO A 103 -4.68 -26.40 3.86
N TRP A 104 -5.32 -25.63 4.74
CA TRP A 104 -6.75 -25.69 5.02
C TRP A 104 -7.56 -24.57 4.36
N SER A 105 -6.92 -23.71 3.56
CA SER A 105 -7.58 -22.59 2.90
C SER A 105 -7.12 -22.43 1.46
N GLN A 106 -7.98 -21.88 0.63
CA GLN A 106 -7.61 -21.41 -0.71
C GLN A 106 -7.44 -19.90 -0.68
N PRO A 107 -6.55 -19.32 -1.50
CA PRO A 107 -6.50 -17.88 -1.66
C PRO A 107 -7.81 -17.38 -2.28
N ASP A 108 -8.22 -16.17 -1.92
CA ASP A 108 -9.35 -15.48 -2.54
C ASP A 108 -9.08 -15.13 -4.02
N GLY A 109 -7.83 -15.33 -4.46
CA GLY A 109 -7.31 -15.11 -5.80
C GLY A 109 -5.84 -14.72 -5.76
N VAL A 110 -5.26 -14.48 -6.92
CA VAL A 110 -3.93 -13.90 -7.09
C VAL A 110 -4.08 -12.53 -7.74
N LEU A 111 -3.61 -11.50 -7.05
CA LEU A 111 -3.58 -10.15 -7.56
C LEU A 111 -2.38 -10.01 -8.50
N VAL A 112 -2.63 -9.63 -9.75
CA VAL A 112 -1.62 -9.24 -10.74
C VAL A 112 -1.63 -7.73 -10.83
N GLU A 113 -0.49 -7.09 -10.63
CA GLU A 113 -0.37 -5.62 -10.63
C GLU A 113 0.76 -5.15 -11.55
N SER A 114 0.54 -3.99 -12.18
CA SER A 114 1.61 -3.33 -12.94
C SER A 114 2.72 -2.87 -12.00
N MET A 115 3.95 -2.90 -12.47
CA MET A 115 5.10 -2.36 -11.73
C MET A 115 5.63 -1.10 -12.39
N SER A 116 6.03 -0.15 -11.56
CA SER A 116 6.77 1.02 -12.02
C SER A 116 8.19 0.62 -12.47
N GLN A 117 8.65 1.20 -13.58
CA GLN A 117 9.99 0.95 -14.13
C GLN A 117 11.02 2.02 -13.73
N HIS A 118 10.69 2.89 -12.79
CA HIS A 118 11.57 4.00 -12.44
C HIS A 118 12.68 3.55 -11.48
N ALA A 119 13.92 3.54 -11.97
CA ALA A 119 15.09 3.01 -11.27
C ALA A 119 15.52 3.78 -10.01
N PHE A 120 14.95 4.95 -9.72
CA PHE A 120 15.32 5.82 -8.61
C PHE A 120 14.09 6.42 -7.92
N GLU A 121 13.08 5.60 -7.67
CA GLU A 121 11.87 6.06 -7.02
C GLU A 121 12.15 6.34 -5.53
N ARG A 122 11.60 7.47 -5.09
CA ARG A 122 11.56 7.79 -3.67
C ARG A 122 10.37 7.08 -3.05
N GLU A 123 10.64 6.09 -2.25
CA GLU A 123 9.61 5.29 -1.60
C GLU A 123 9.22 5.89 -0.26
N LEU A 124 7.94 6.10 -0.05
CA LEU A 124 7.36 6.65 1.16
C LEU A 124 6.54 5.59 1.89
N ARG A 125 6.46 5.76 3.19
CA ARG A 125 5.53 5.04 4.06
C ARG A 125 4.57 6.04 4.67
N LEU A 126 3.28 5.82 4.45
CA LEU A 126 2.18 6.50 5.11
C LEU A 126 1.38 5.47 5.91
N GLY A 127 0.87 5.85 7.08
CA GLY A 127 0.11 4.89 7.85
C GLY A 127 -0.69 5.48 9.00
N ILE A 128 -1.56 4.62 9.53
CA ILE A 128 -2.28 4.83 10.79
C ILE A 128 -1.90 3.69 11.70
N ARG A 129 -1.63 3.99 12.94
CA ARG A 129 -1.40 3.01 13.99
C ARG A 129 -2.17 3.41 15.25
N LEU A 130 -2.79 2.43 15.89
CA LEU A 130 -3.34 2.63 17.23
C LEU A 130 -2.23 2.45 18.26
N ASP A 131 -1.77 3.56 18.83
CA ASP A 131 -0.82 3.53 19.91
C ASP A 131 -1.54 3.21 21.23
N PRO A 132 -1.00 2.32 22.08
CA PRO A 132 -1.68 1.91 23.31
C PRO A 132 -1.78 3.02 24.37
N VAL A 133 -0.96 4.06 24.27
CA VAL A 133 -0.94 5.19 25.21
C VAL A 133 -1.54 6.45 24.59
N LEU A 134 -1.17 6.73 23.35
CA LEU A 134 -1.52 7.98 22.67
C LEU A 134 -2.83 7.88 21.88
N GLY A 135 -3.38 6.67 21.68
CA GLY A 135 -4.51 6.46 20.79
C GLY A 135 -4.09 6.40 19.31
N PRO A 136 -5.00 6.74 18.37
CA PRO A 136 -4.67 6.70 16.95
C PRO A 136 -3.66 7.78 16.58
N VAL A 137 -2.65 7.40 15.80
CA VAL A 137 -1.61 8.29 15.27
C VAL A 137 -1.45 8.09 13.77
N VAL A 138 -1.08 9.14 13.06
CA VAL A 138 -0.62 9.07 11.66
C VAL A 138 0.90 8.95 11.66
N GLU A 139 1.42 8.06 10.81
CA GLU A 139 2.85 7.82 10.62
C GLU A 139 3.26 8.25 9.21
N PHE A 140 4.44 8.87 9.11
CA PHE A 140 5.07 9.23 7.84
C PHE A 140 6.58 9.05 7.89
N GLY A 141 7.18 8.60 6.78
CA GLY A 141 8.63 8.49 6.61
C GLY A 141 9.04 7.85 5.29
N GLY A 142 10.33 7.60 5.14
CA GLY A 142 10.85 6.83 4.02
C GLY A 142 10.44 5.37 4.10
N ALA A 143 10.36 4.69 2.95
CA ALA A 143 10.09 3.26 2.83
C ALA A 143 11.32 2.49 2.32
N GLY A 144 11.13 1.20 2.02
CA GLY A 144 12.17 0.33 1.48
C GLY A 144 13.24 -0.06 2.51
N LEU A 145 14.37 -0.52 1.99
CA LEU A 145 15.46 -1.07 2.81
C LEU A 145 16.01 -0.05 3.82
N ALA A 146 16.12 1.22 3.43
CA ALA A 146 16.65 2.26 4.29
C ALA A 146 15.75 2.53 5.51
N SER A 147 14.42 2.46 5.36
CA SER A 147 13.48 2.67 6.46
C SER A 147 13.61 1.58 7.53
N THR A 148 13.85 0.34 7.11
CA THR A 148 14.03 -0.79 8.02
C THR A 148 15.28 -0.63 8.88
N LEU A 149 16.35 -0.03 8.35
CA LEU A 149 17.61 0.16 9.04
C LEU A 149 17.63 1.40 9.94
N TYR A 150 17.04 2.49 9.49
CA TYR A 150 17.18 3.79 10.17
C TYR A 150 15.95 4.18 10.99
N ASN A 151 14.81 3.49 10.80
CA ASN A 151 13.53 3.77 11.49
C ASN A 151 13.17 5.27 11.50
N ASP A 152 13.37 5.94 10.35
CA ASP A 152 13.15 7.37 10.17
C ASP A 152 11.67 7.65 9.92
N LEU A 153 10.87 7.46 10.98
CA LEU A 153 9.43 7.67 11.01
C LEU A 153 9.08 8.80 11.97
N SER A 154 8.22 9.68 11.52
CA SER A 154 7.56 10.68 12.35
C SER A 154 6.12 10.30 12.59
N VAL A 155 5.56 10.72 13.71
CA VAL A 155 4.18 10.44 14.09
C VAL A 155 3.51 11.72 14.58
N ALA A 156 2.21 11.83 14.31
CA ALA A 156 1.38 12.90 14.83
C ALA A 156 0.05 12.35 15.38
N LEU A 157 -0.48 13.04 16.40
CA LEU A 157 -1.79 12.74 16.97
C LEU A 157 -2.90 13.17 16.01
N VAL A 158 -4.06 12.52 16.11
CA VAL A 158 -5.22 12.89 15.31
C VAL A 158 -6.30 13.59 16.15
N PRO A 159 -7.10 14.49 15.58
CA PRO A 159 -7.09 14.94 14.18
C PRO A 159 -5.88 15.82 13.85
N LEU A 160 -5.47 15.89 12.60
CA LEU A 160 -4.39 16.74 12.11
C LEU A 160 -4.95 18.05 11.56
N SER A 161 -4.43 19.18 12.01
CA SER A 161 -4.55 20.46 11.29
C SER A 161 -3.63 20.45 10.05
N GLN A 162 -3.82 21.41 9.15
CA GLN A 162 -2.98 21.58 7.97
C GLN A 162 -1.50 21.78 8.37
N ASP A 163 -1.23 22.65 9.35
CA ASP A 163 0.12 22.95 9.84
C ASP A 163 0.79 21.72 10.49
N GLU A 164 0.01 20.89 11.19
CA GLU A 164 0.52 19.64 11.78
C GLU A 164 0.82 18.59 10.72
N ALA A 165 -0.01 18.48 9.69
CA ALA A 165 0.24 17.58 8.56
C ALA A 165 1.49 18.01 7.78
N GLU A 166 1.70 19.30 7.56
CA GLU A 166 2.90 19.86 6.96
C GLU A 166 4.14 19.61 7.83
N SER A 167 4.03 19.86 9.13
CA SER A 167 5.10 19.58 10.10
C SER A 167 5.45 18.08 10.10
N LEU A 168 4.47 17.19 10.07
CA LEU A 168 4.68 15.75 9.99
C LEU A 168 5.40 15.34 8.71
N ALA A 169 5.03 15.94 7.56
CA ALA A 169 5.62 15.65 6.26
C ALA A 169 7.11 16.04 6.19
N HIS A 170 7.51 17.11 6.87
CA HIS A 170 8.89 17.61 6.88
C HIS A 170 9.76 17.07 8.03
N ALA A 171 9.18 16.35 9.00
CA ALA A 171 9.90 15.92 10.19
C ALA A 171 10.93 14.79 9.96
N PRO A 172 10.70 13.76 9.10
CA PRO A 172 11.70 12.74 8.85
C PRO A 172 12.93 13.30 8.13
N ARG A 173 14.11 12.76 8.40
CA ARG A 173 15.33 13.12 7.66
C ARG A 173 15.21 12.81 6.16
N TYR A 174 14.49 11.76 5.84
CA TYR A 174 14.19 11.35 4.46
C TYR A 174 13.46 12.45 3.67
N ALA A 175 12.70 13.31 4.34
CA ALA A 175 11.99 14.44 3.72
C ALA A 175 12.93 15.34 2.90
N GLN A 176 14.21 15.49 3.30
CA GLN A 176 15.21 16.27 2.55
C GLN A 176 15.46 15.72 1.13
N THR A 177 15.17 14.46 0.88
CA THR A 177 15.30 13.85 -0.45
C THR A 177 14.09 14.12 -1.34
N LEU A 178 13.00 14.63 -0.78
CA LEU A 178 11.73 14.88 -1.48
C LEU A 178 11.72 16.23 -2.19
N ASP A 179 12.61 17.14 -1.82
CA ASP A 179 12.92 18.34 -2.61
C ASP A 179 13.70 17.97 -3.89
N ALA A 180 14.08 18.96 -4.66
CA ALA A 180 14.93 18.75 -5.82
C ALA A 180 16.27 18.13 -5.38
N TYR A 181 16.49 16.88 -5.69
CA TYR A 181 17.63 16.12 -5.20
C TYR A 181 18.24 15.22 -6.30
N ARG A 182 19.54 15.36 -6.54
CA ARG A 182 20.30 14.53 -7.50
C ARG A 182 19.65 14.36 -8.87
N GLY A 183 19.07 15.45 -9.41
CA GLY A 183 18.41 15.44 -10.71
C GLY A 183 16.95 14.97 -10.69
N LEU A 184 16.43 14.56 -9.56
CA LEU A 184 15.01 14.31 -9.36
C LEU A 184 14.30 15.64 -9.05
N PRO A 185 13.13 15.91 -9.63
CA PRO A 185 12.33 17.09 -9.30
C PRO A 185 11.76 16.98 -7.87
N PRO A 186 11.35 18.10 -7.26
CA PRO A 186 10.61 18.04 -5.99
C PRO A 186 9.31 17.29 -6.16
N ILE A 187 8.79 16.72 -5.06
CA ILE A 187 7.45 16.14 -5.04
C ILE A 187 6.38 17.23 -4.97
N ASN A 188 5.14 16.83 -5.13
CA ASN A 188 3.99 17.68 -4.80
C ASN A 188 3.73 17.61 -3.27
N TRP A 189 4.24 18.58 -2.52
CA TRP A 189 4.08 18.65 -1.07
C TRP A 189 2.63 18.83 -0.63
N ASP A 190 1.84 19.62 -1.37
CA ASP A 190 0.42 19.84 -1.06
C ASP A 190 -0.35 18.53 -1.13
N GLU A 191 -0.08 17.70 -2.13
CA GLU A 191 -0.73 16.40 -2.28
C GLU A 191 -0.35 15.43 -1.15
N LEU A 192 0.92 15.42 -0.73
CA LEU A 192 1.37 14.62 0.40
C LEU A 192 0.72 15.08 1.70
N THR A 193 0.70 16.38 1.96
CA THR A 193 0.11 16.98 3.15
C THR A 193 -1.39 16.72 3.21
N ASP A 194 -2.10 16.86 2.09
CA ASP A 194 -3.51 16.51 1.95
C ASP A 194 -3.78 15.03 2.25
N ALA A 195 -2.93 14.13 1.75
CA ALA A 195 -3.07 12.70 2.02
C ALA A 195 -2.88 12.38 3.50
N LEU A 196 -1.91 13.01 4.17
CA LEU A 196 -1.69 12.87 5.62
C LEU A 196 -2.87 13.41 6.42
N GLY A 197 -3.42 14.56 6.04
CA GLY A 197 -4.62 15.13 6.66
C GLY A 197 -5.83 14.19 6.55
N ARG A 198 -6.07 13.61 5.36
CA ARG A 198 -7.15 12.64 5.14
C ARG A 198 -6.94 11.33 5.92
N LEU A 199 -5.70 10.88 6.10
CA LEU A 199 -5.39 9.76 7.00
C LEU A 199 -5.72 10.10 8.46
N GLY A 200 -5.42 11.33 8.89
CA GLY A 200 -5.80 11.84 10.20
C GLY A 200 -7.31 11.84 10.43
N ASP A 201 -8.07 12.35 9.45
CA ASP A 201 -9.54 12.33 9.48
C ASP A 201 -10.09 10.90 9.54
N LEU A 202 -9.52 10.00 8.75
CA LEU A 202 -9.92 8.59 8.74
C LEU A 202 -9.68 7.96 10.11
N ALA A 203 -8.50 8.16 10.69
CA ALA A 203 -8.14 7.61 11.99
C ALA A 203 -9.03 8.15 13.13
N ALA A 204 -9.32 9.45 13.12
CA ALA A 204 -10.21 10.07 14.09
C ALA A 204 -11.66 9.55 13.97
N ALA A 205 -12.13 9.31 12.75
CA ALA A 205 -13.49 8.86 12.48
C ALA A 205 -13.72 7.37 12.70
N LEU A 206 -12.66 6.56 12.75
CA LEU A 206 -12.71 5.10 12.85
C LEU A 206 -11.89 4.56 14.04
N PRO A 207 -12.36 4.69 15.26
CA PRO A 207 -11.63 4.22 16.45
C PRO A 207 -11.36 2.70 16.46
N ALA A 208 -12.09 1.95 15.63
CA ALA A 208 -11.89 0.50 15.48
C ALA A 208 -10.73 0.13 14.56
N LEU A 209 -10.19 1.10 13.79
CA LEU A 209 -9.06 0.88 12.90
C LEU A 209 -7.77 0.73 13.72
N ARG A 210 -7.20 -0.47 13.70
CA ARG A 210 -5.98 -0.80 14.46
C ARG A 210 -4.73 -0.37 13.73
N SER A 211 -4.68 -0.60 12.44
CA SER A 211 -3.55 -0.21 11.59
C SER A 211 -3.96 -0.11 10.13
N LEU A 212 -3.35 0.82 9.44
CA LEU A 212 -3.32 0.93 7.99
C LEU A 212 -1.87 1.27 7.61
N ARG A 213 -1.27 0.49 6.73
CA ARG A 213 0.07 0.74 6.22
C ARG A 213 0.02 0.79 4.70
N LEU A 214 0.47 1.89 4.15
CA LEU A 214 0.61 2.14 2.72
C LEU A 214 2.12 2.25 2.46
N GLU A 215 2.70 1.21 1.87
CA GLU A 215 4.15 1.09 1.68
C GLU A 215 4.44 0.07 0.57
N PRO A 216 5.23 0.41 -0.45
CA PRO A 216 5.72 1.76 -0.71
C PRO A 216 4.66 2.67 -1.34
N VAL A 217 4.72 3.96 -1.06
CA VAL A 217 4.02 5.01 -1.81
C VAL A 217 5.06 5.76 -2.60
N VAL A 218 4.87 5.89 -3.91
CA VAL A 218 5.83 6.58 -4.79
C VAL A 218 5.23 7.90 -5.24
N PRO A 219 5.90 9.03 -4.94
CA PRO A 219 5.54 10.30 -5.53
C PRO A 219 5.96 10.31 -7.00
N VAL A 220 4.99 10.22 -7.90
CA VAL A 220 5.26 10.42 -9.33
C VAL A 220 5.40 11.90 -9.61
N SER A 221 6.48 12.25 -10.30
CA SER A 221 6.81 13.64 -10.62
C SER A 221 5.62 14.35 -11.25
N TYR A 222 5.27 15.48 -10.64
CA TYR A 222 4.35 16.55 -11.06
C TYR A 222 2.88 16.43 -10.70
N THR A 223 2.30 15.26 -10.38
CA THR A 223 0.84 15.25 -10.21
C THR A 223 0.25 14.29 -9.19
N HIS A 224 0.86 13.17 -8.81
CA HIS A 224 0.14 12.19 -7.97
C HIS A 224 1.03 11.27 -7.13
N LEU A 225 0.52 10.89 -5.94
CA LEU A 225 1.05 9.81 -5.13
C LEU A 225 0.50 8.47 -5.63
N THR A 226 1.37 7.54 -5.99
CA THR A 226 1.00 6.18 -6.39
C THR A 226 1.53 5.15 -5.39
N LEU A 227 0.85 4.02 -5.30
CA LEU A 227 1.35 2.86 -4.58
C LEU A 227 1.78 1.82 -5.62
N PRO A 228 3.06 1.69 -5.90
CA PRO A 228 3.58 0.48 -6.48
C PRO A 228 3.50 -0.66 -5.46
N THR A 229 3.45 -1.84 -5.94
CA THR A 229 3.40 -3.06 -5.14
C THR A 229 4.66 -3.36 -4.39
#